data_2b4d2ff2e90bc1b42cc50ef3355d9ad7
#
_entry.id   2b4d2ff2e90bc1b42cc50ef3355d9ad7
#
_cell.length_a   1.000
_cell.length_b   1.000
_cell.length_c   1.000
_cell.angle_alpha   90.00
_cell.angle_beta   90.00
_cell.angle_gamma   90.00
#
_symmetry.space_group_name_H-M   'P 1'
#
loop_
_entity.id
_entity.type
_entity.pdbx_description
1 polymer ?
#
loop_
_entity_poly.entity_id
_entity_poly.type
_entity_poly.pdbx_seq_one_letter_code
_entity_poly.pdbx_strand_id
1 'polypeptide(L)'
;MMALPLKLRRMLRILLTVVIVLAALLAVRQIWQHYMHDPWTRDGRIRADVIHLSTDVSGLVGTISVRDNDFVHQGDVLFTIDRQRYQLALDQAQANLEQLGQERDEAKANYERRRRLQNYVSDEDRQNARFTMLADEAAVRQARVKVRQAKLDLERATVEAPVDGYITNQHLRVGEYVTAGSNAMTLVDAHSFYALGYFEETKLSRVHVGAPARVQLLSSDQPIRGHVESYAHGITDNSLSSQSGAQSSGLASVNASFDWVRLSQRIPVRIAFDQVPENIKLSNGLTATIYLDAGAAARNDFPDWLKPLRHLWEALISI
;
A
#
# COMPACT_ATOMS: atom_id res chain seq x y z
N MET A 1 7.52 75.45 14.85
CA MET A 1 6.88 74.46 13.96
C MET A 1 6.91 75.02 12.55
N MET A 2 7.88 74.56 11.73
CA MET A 2 8.01 75.03 10.33
C MET A 2 6.94 74.34 9.47
N ALA A 3 5.98 75.14 8.97
CA ALA A 3 4.96 74.62 8.06
C ALA A 3 5.60 74.36 6.70
N LEU A 4 5.66 73.11 6.27
CA LEU A 4 6.15 72.72 4.93
C LEU A 4 5.34 73.47 3.85
N PRO A 5 6.02 73.98 2.79
CA PRO A 5 5.37 74.70 1.70
C PRO A 5 4.35 73.82 0.97
N LEU A 6 3.22 74.43 0.60
CA LEU A 6 2.05 73.74 0.02
C LEU A 6 2.40 72.82 -1.19
N LYS A 7 3.41 73.18 -1.99
CA LYS A 7 3.90 72.39 -3.11
C LYS A 7 4.61 71.09 -2.66
N LEU A 8 5.32 71.13 -1.55
CA LEU A 8 6.03 69.96 -1.01
C LEU A 8 5.03 68.98 -0.39
N ARG A 9 3.93 69.44 0.26
CA ARG A 9 2.86 68.59 0.75
C ARG A 9 2.09 67.89 -0.38
N ARG A 10 1.88 68.54 -1.53
CA ARG A 10 1.26 67.93 -2.70
C ARG A 10 2.17 66.88 -3.30
N MET A 11 3.47 67.13 -3.48
CA MET A 11 4.43 66.15 -3.96
C MET A 11 4.53 64.94 -3.02
N LEU A 12 4.58 65.16 -1.72
CA LEU A 12 4.62 64.05 -0.73
C LEU A 12 3.37 63.17 -0.78
N ARG A 13 2.17 63.77 -0.95
CA ARG A 13 0.93 63.01 -1.13
C ARG A 13 0.92 62.19 -2.42
N ILE A 14 1.39 62.78 -3.54
CA ILE A 14 1.49 62.06 -4.80
C ILE A 14 2.51 60.92 -4.71
N LEU A 15 3.66 61.16 -4.07
CA LEU A 15 4.68 60.14 -3.86
C LEU A 15 4.11 58.97 -2.99
N LEU A 16 3.39 59.32 -1.90
CA LEU A 16 2.77 58.32 -1.03
C LEU A 16 1.72 57.49 -1.77
N THR A 17 0.86 58.11 -2.57
CA THR A 17 -0.13 57.37 -3.39
C THR A 17 0.54 56.48 -4.42
N VAL A 18 1.61 56.91 -5.07
CA VAL A 18 2.35 56.07 -6.03
C VAL A 18 2.99 54.88 -5.32
N VAL A 19 3.57 55.07 -4.14
CA VAL A 19 4.15 53.97 -3.34
C VAL A 19 3.07 52.95 -2.94
N ILE A 20 1.88 53.42 -2.48
CA ILE A 20 0.77 52.52 -2.11
C ILE A 20 0.27 51.77 -3.33
N VAL A 21 0.11 52.40 -4.49
CA VAL A 21 -0.31 51.75 -5.72
C VAL A 21 0.71 50.70 -6.17
N LEU A 22 2.00 51.03 -6.09
CA LEU A 22 3.07 50.08 -6.43
C LEU A 22 3.08 48.86 -5.48
N ALA A 23 2.94 49.13 -4.18
CA ALA A 23 2.81 48.05 -3.18
C ALA A 23 1.59 47.16 -3.42
N ALA A 24 0.43 47.75 -3.76
CA ALA A 24 -0.77 47.00 -4.12
C ALA A 24 -0.58 46.14 -5.37
N LEU A 25 0.05 46.69 -6.43
CA LEU A 25 0.37 45.94 -7.64
C LEU A 25 1.34 44.76 -7.37
N LEU A 26 2.34 44.97 -6.52
CA LEU A 26 3.24 43.91 -6.09
C LEU A 26 2.52 42.83 -5.28
N ALA A 27 1.64 43.22 -4.38
CA ALA A 27 0.80 42.28 -3.60
C ALA A 27 -0.13 41.44 -4.50
N VAL A 28 -0.80 42.10 -5.46
CA VAL A 28 -1.64 41.41 -6.45
C VAL A 28 -0.82 40.43 -7.29
N ARG A 29 0.35 40.84 -7.76
CA ARG A 29 1.26 39.95 -8.51
C ARG A 29 1.70 38.76 -7.67
N GLN A 30 2.01 38.95 -6.38
CA GLN A 30 2.45 37.91 -5.48
C GLN A 30 1.32 36.88 -5.20
N ILE A 31 0.11 37.40 -4.93
CA ILE A 31 -1.07 36.56 -4.75
C ILE A 31 -1.35 35.74 -6.01
N TRP A 32 -1.27 36.38 -7.18
CA TRP A 32 -1.46 35.71 -8.47
C TRP A 32 -0.44 34.58 -8.69
N GLN A 33 0.85 34.82 -8.40
CA GLN A 33 1.89 33.80 -8.50
C GLN A 33 1.62 32.64 -7.56
N HIS A 34 1.28 32.92 -6.30
CA HIS A 34 0.99 31.88 -5.32
C HIS A 34 -0.20 31.00 -5.72
N TYR A 35 -1.30 31.59 -6.16
CA TYR A 35 -2.50 30.81 -6.51
C TYR A 35 -2.38 30.08 -7.84
N MET A 36 -1.77 30.70 -8.84
CA MET A 36 -1.74 30.15 -10.21
C MET A 36 -0.52 29.26 -10.49
N HIS A 37 0.58 29.43 -9.77
CA HIS A 37 1.82 28.79 -10.16
C HIS A 37 2.39 27.84 -9.12
N ASP A 38 2.15 28.05 -7.82
CA ASP A 38 2.69 27.16 -6.81
C ASP A 38 1.98 25.79 -6.86
N PRO A 39 2.74 24.68 -6.88
CA PRO A 39 2.16 23.34 -6.90
C PRO A 39 1.66 22.98 -5.50
N TRP A 40 0.41 23.29 -5.21
CA TRP A 40 -0.27 22.89 -4.00
C TRP A 40 -1.66 22.33 -4.30
N THR A 41 -2.16 21.47 -3.41
CA THR A 41 -3.51 20.92 -3.52
C THR A 41 -4.14 20.73 -2.14
N ARG A 42 -5.46 20.98 -2.05
CA ARG A 42 -6.29 20.62 -0.88
C ARG A 42 -6.90 19.24 -1.00
N ASP A 43 -6.85 18.65 -2.18
CA ASP A 43 -7.39 17.32 -2.45
C ASP A 43 -6.28 16.28 -2.25
N GLY A 44 -5.73 16.24 -1.04
CA GLY A 44 -4.79 15.24 -0.59
C GLY A 44 -5.47 14.25 0.35
N ARG A 45 -5.10 12.97 0.25
CA ARG A 45 -5.57 11.91 1.13
C ARG A 45 -4.42 11.06 1.62
N ILE A 46 -4.46 10.71 2.90
CA ILE A 46 -3.55 9.72 3.43
C ILE A 46 -4.03 8.35 2.98
N ARG A 47 -3.11 7.55 2.52
CA ARG A 47 -3.32 6.17 2.10
C ARG A 47 -2.33 5.27 2.81
N ALA A 48 -2.70 4.02 2.97
CA ALA A 48 -1.83 2.94 3.43
C ALA A 48 -2.12 1.71 2.59
N ASP A 49 -1.18 0.80 2.53
CA ASP A 49 -1.39 -0.48 1.88
C ASP A 49 -2.31 -1.34 2.73
N VAL A 50 -3.34 -1.86 2.09
CA VAL A 50 -4.38 -2.65 2.73
C VAL A 50 -4.24 -4.09 2.28
N ILE A 51 -3.99 -4.98 3.23
CA ILE A 51 -3.81 -6.41 3.00
C ILE A 51 -5.11 -7.12 3.35
N HIS A 52 -5.69 -7.78 2.37
CA HIS A 52 -6.85 -8.66 2.57
C HIS A 52 -6.35 -10.04 2.98
N LEU A 53 -6.55 -10.39 4.25
CA LEU A 53 -6.16 -11.68 4.79
C LEU A 53 -7.19 -12.73 4.40
N SER A 54 -6.80 -13.59 3.48
CA SER A 54 -7.59 -14.76 3.08
C SER A 54 -7.07 -16.02 3.74
N THR A 55 -7.96 -17.01 3.88
CA THR A 55 -7.60 -18.33 4.42
C THR A 55 -7.17 -19.26 3.29
N ASP A 56 -6.12 -20.04 3.51
CA ASP A 56 -5.66 -21.05 2.54
C ASP A 56 -6.42 -22.39 2.72
N VAL A 57 -7.07 -22.57 3.87
CA VAL A 57 -7.83 -23.78 4.22
C VAL A 57 -9.25 -23.43 4.63
N SER A 58 -10.18 -24.36 4.43
CA SER A 58 -11.60 -24.16 4.73
C SER A 58 -12.00 -24.88 6.03
N GLY A 59 -12.84 -24.23 6.84
CA GLY A 59 -13.34 -24.85 8.07
C GLY A 59 -14.06 -23.85 8.97
N LEU A 60 -14.44 -24.33 10.17
CA LEU A 60 -15.04 -23.49 11.18
C LEU A 60 -13.97 -22.66 11.89
N VAL A 61 -14.25 -21.39 12.13
CA VAL A 61 -13.40 -20.53 12.95
C VAL A 61 -13.43 -21.01 14.40
N GLY A 62 -12.28 -21.43 14.90
CA GLY A 62 -12.14 -21.96 16.26
C GLY A 62 -11.95 -20.86 17.30
N THR A 63 -10.93 -20.05 17.13
CA THR A 63 -10.61 -18.94 18.04
C THR A 63 -10.26 -17.70 17.25
N ILE A 64 -10.57 -16.54 17.83
CA ILE A 64 -10.16 -15.23 17.30
C ILE A 64 -9.40 -14.53 18.42
N SER A 65 -8.15 -14.19 18.17
CA SER A 65 -7.24 -13.62 19.17
C SER A 65 -7.21 -12.09 19.17
N VAL A 66 -7.77 -11.44 18.13
CA VAL A 66 -7.69 -9.99 17.90
C VAL A 66 -9.08 -9.38 17.75
N ARG A 67 -9.17 -8.07 18.03
CA ARG A 67 -10.37 -7.25 17.88
C ARG A 67 -10.20 -6.23 16.77
N ASP A 68 -11.30 -5.61 16.39
CA ASP A 68 -11.28 -4.49 15.44
C ASP A 68 -10.48 -3.31 16.02
N ASN A 69 -9.60 -2.74 15.19
CA ASN A 69 -8.66 -1.67 15.52
C ASN A 69 -7.49 -2.06 16.45
N ASP A 70 -7.30 -3.33 16.76
CA ASP A 70 -6.11 -3.78 17.48
C ASP A 70 -4.85 -3.65 16.59
N PHE A 71 -3.75 -3.24 17.24
CA PHE A 71 -2.42 -3.30 16.61
C PHE A 71 -1.84 -4.71 16.79
N VAL A 72 -1.28 -5.25 15.73
CA VAL A 72 -0.65 -6.58 15.70
C VAL A 72 0.76 -6.48 15.12
N HIS A 73 1.64 -7.34 15.64
CA HIS A 73 2.99 -7.50 15.09
C HIS A 73 3.02 -8.64 14.08
N GLN A 74 3.99 -8.59 13.18
CA GLN A 74 4.26 -9.68 12.25
C GLN A 74 4.45 -11.00 13.00
N GLY A 75 3.70 -12.05 12.59
CA GLY A 75 3.71 -13.38 13.24
C GLY A 75 2.69 -13.55 14.37
N ASP A 76 1.97 -12.50 14.78
CA ASP A 76 0.90 -12.64 15.76
C ASP A 76 -0.25 -13.47 15.21
N VAL A 77 -0.76 -14.41 16.02
CA VAL A 77 -1.89 -15.25 15.65
C VAL A 77 -3.18 -14.44 15.68
N LEU A 78 -3.85 -14.33 14.53
CA LEU A 78 -5.09 -13.57 14.38
C LEU A 78 -6.31 -14.44 14.70
N PHE A 79 -6.38 -15.60 14.08
CA PHE A 79 -7.45 -16.58 14.32
C PHE A 79 -7.02 -17.98 13.90
N THR A 80 -7.79 -18.99 14.32
CA THR A 80 -7.55 -20.40 13.97
C THR A 80 -8.78 -21.02 13.31
N ILE A 81 -8.53 -21.98 12.42
CA ILE A 81 -9.57 -22.70 11.66
C ILE A 81 -9.47 -24.17 12.00
N ASP A 82 -10.53 -24.76 12.57
CA ASP A 82 -10.73 -26.22 12.78
C ASP A 82 -9.44 -27.06 12.94
N ARG A 83 -8.54 -26.57 13.82
CA ARG A 83 -7.21 -27.13 13.99
C ARG A 83 -7.24 -28.62 14.33
N GLN A 84 -8.29 -29.07 15.06
CA GLN A 84 -8.44 -30.48 15.40
C GLN A 84 -8.61 -31.38 14.18
N ARG A 85 -9.41 -30.94 13.21
CA ARG A 85 -9.63 -31.68 11.96
C ARG A 85 -8.33 -31.85 11.18
N TYR A 86 -7.55 -30.79 11.06
CA TYR A 86 -6.26 -30.82 10.35
C TYR A 86 -5.20 -31.63 11.11
N GLN A 87 -5.23 -31.62 12.45
CA GLN A 87 -4.36 -32.47 13.26
C GLN A 87 -4.69 -33.96 13.02
N LEU A 88 -5.97 -34.34 13.04
CA LEU A 88 -6.38 -35.71 12.74
C LEU A 88 -5.99 -36.13 11.32
N ALA A 89 -6.10 -35.28 10.34
CA ALA A 89 -5.64 -35.54 8.98
C ALA A 89 -4.14 -35.81 8.90
N LEU A 90 -3.34 -35.04 9.64
CA LEU A 90 -1.91 -35.26 9.76
C LEU A 90 -1.59 -36.60 10.42
N ASP A 91 -2.22 -36.90 11.54
CA ASP A 91 -2.01 -38.15 12.26
C ASP A 91 -2.38 -39.35 11.37
N GLN A 92 -3.48 -39.29 10.62
CA GLN A 92 -3.86 -40.31 9.64
C GLN A 92 -2.81 -40.47 8.52
N ALA A 93 -2.27 -39.36 7.99
CA ALA A 93 -1.23 -39.42 6.96
C ALA A 93 0.07 -40.03 7.50
N GLN A 94 0.43 -39.75 8.77
CA GLN A 94 1.60 -40.31 9.44
C GLN A 94 1.45 -41.83 9.68
N ALA A 95 0.29 -42.28 10.16
CA ALA A 95 0.02 -43.69 10.36
C ALA A 95 0.09 -44.50 9.03
N ASN A 96 -0.45 -43.92 7.95
CA ASN A 96 -0.33 -44.52 6.62
C ASN A 96 1.13 -44.57 6.10
N LEU A 97 1.94 -43.55 6.37
CA LEU A 97 3.37 -43.54 6.03
C LEU A 97 4.12 -44.64 6.79
N GLU A 98 3.78 -44.82 8.08
CA GLU A 98 4.41 -45.86 8.91
C GLU A 98 4.07 -47.26 8.40
N GLN A 99 2.79 -47.53 8.06
CA GLN A 99 2.35 -48.80 7.49
C GLN A 99 3.11 -49.13 6.19
N LEU A 100 3.12 -48.19 5.24
CA LEU A 100 3.84 -48.38 3.95
C LEU A 100 5.37 -48.49 4.16
N GLY A 101 5.90 -47.88 5.20
CA GLY A 101 7.30 -48.04 5.62
C GLY A 101 7.63 -49.46 6.01
N GLN A 102 6.74 -50.12 6.80
CA GLN A 102 6.87 -51.53 7.20
C GLN A 102 6.75 -52.47 6.00
N GLU A 103 5.77 -52.25 5.13
CA GLU A 103 5.58 -53.05 3.88
C GLU A 103 6.85 -52.95 2.99
N ARG A 104 7.42 -51.77 2.81
CA ARG A 104 8.66 -51.58 2.09
C ARG A 104 9.84 -52.30 2.72
N ASP A 105 9.96 -52.27 4.06
CA ASP A 105 11.04 -52.94 4.78
C ASP A 105 10.93 -54.48 4.66
N GLU A 106 9.70 -55.03 4.70
CA GLU A 106 9.44 -56.42 4.42
C GLU A 106 9.81 -56.83 3.00
N ALA A 107 9.39 -56.05 1.98
CA ALA A 107 9.70 -56.30 0.57
C ALA A 107 11.21 -56.20 0.34
N LYS A 108 11.88 -55.26 0.96
CA LYS A 108 13.33 -55.16 0.90
C LYS A 108 14.04 -56.34 1.52
N ALA A 109 13.66 -56.79 2.70
CA ALA A 109 14.23 -57.96 3.33
C ALA A 109 14.00 -59.23 2.50
N ASN A 110 12.82 -59.38 1.88
CA ASN A 110 12.48 -60.46 0.98
C ASN A 110 13.38 -60.45 -0.31
N TYR A 111 13.53 -59.30 -0.95
CA TYR A 111 14.46 -59.13 -2.10
C TYR A 111 15.90 -59.48 -1.72
N GLU A 112 16.41 -58.95 -0.60
CA GLU A 112 17.77 -59.24 -0.14
C GLU A 112 18.00 -60.71 0.18
N ARG A 113 17.02 -61.38 0.75
CA ARG A 113 17.03 -62.82 1.00
C ARG A 113 17.13 -63.59 -0.32
N ARG A 114 16.27 -63.31 -1.30
CA ARG A 114 16.27 -63.95 -2.62
C ARG A 114 17.56 -63.66 -3.39
N ARG A 115 18.13 -62.46 -3.24
CA ARG A 115 19.39 -62.11 -3.87
C ARG A 115 20.58 -62.94 -3.32
N ARG A 116 20.59 -63.26 -2.03
CA ARG A 116 21.62 -64.09 -1.41
C ARG A 116 21.55 -65.57 -1.83
N LEU A 117 20.35 -66.05 -2.17
CA LEU A 117 20.09 -67.43 -2.59
C LEU A 117 20.27 -67.67 -4.09
N GLN A 118 21.26 -67.02 -4.73
CA GLN A 118 21.48 -66.92 -6.17
C GLN A 118 21.25 -68.23 -6.97
N ASN A 119 21.66 -69.36 -6.48
CA ASN A 119 21.59 -70.65 -7.20
C ASN A 119 20.32 -71.45 -6.89
N TYR A 120 19.47 -71.02 -5.98
CA TYR A 120 18.29 -71.72 -5.51
C TYR A 120 16.95 -71.00 -5.81
N VAL A 121 17.04 -69.81 -6.45
CA VAL A 121 15.87 -68.98 -6.79
C VAL A 121 15.95 -68.59 -8.25
N SER A 122 14.84 -68.66 -8.98
CA SER A 122 14.78 -68.25 -10.39
C SER A 122 15.11 -66.76 -10.61
N ASP A 123 15.63 -66.41 -11.79
CA ASP A 123 15.85 -65.01 -12.14
C ASP A 123 14.57 -64.21 -12.15
N GLU A 124 13.46 -64.81 -12.56
CA GLU A 124 12.13 -64.21 -12.55
C GLU A 124 11.69 -63.84 -11.15
N ASP A 125 11.83 -64.75 -10.19
CA ASP A 125 11.46 -64.50 -8.79
C ASP A 125 12.27 -63.37 -8.14
N ARG A 126 13.56 -63.28 -8.50
CA ARG A 126 14.42 -62.16 -8.04
C ARG A 126 14.02 -60.84 -8.64
N GLN A 127 13.69 -60.82 -9.94
CA GLN A 127 13.21 -59.62 -10.61
C GLN A 127 11.86 -59.16 -10.03
N ASN A 128 10.93 -60.06 -9.82
CA ASN A 128 9.62 -59.77 -9.22
C ASN A 128 9.78 -59.19 -7.81
N ALA A 129 10.62 -59.79 -6.96
CA ALA A 129 10.89 -59.25 -5.61
C ALA A 129 11.53 -57.85 -5.68
N ARG A 130 12.41 -57.56 -6.67
CA ARG A 130 12.99 -56.25 -6.90
C ARG A 130 11.92 -55.23 -7.30
N PHE A 131 11.03 -55.60 -8.22
CA PHE A 131 9.95 -54.71 -8.67
C PHE A 131 8.97 -54.40 -7.53
N THR A 132 8.62 -55.36 -6.68
CA THR A 132 7.82 -55.10 -5.48
C THR A 132 8.49 -54.12 -4.54
N MET A 133 9.77 -54.34 -4.21
CA MET A 133 10.52 -53.40 -3.37
C MET A 133 10.55 -52.00 -3.95
N LEU A 134 10.78 -51.84 -5.28
CA LEU A 134 10.78 -50.51 -5.92
C LEU A 134 9.39 -49.87 -5.94
N ALA A 135 8.33 -50.67 -6.09
CA ALA A 135 6.96 -50.18 -6.03
C ALA A 135 6.61 -49.68 -4.61
N ASP A 136 7.00 -50.42 -3.56
CA ASP A 136 6.79 -50.01 -2.17
C ASP A 136 7.63 -48.80 -1.80
N GLU A 137 8.86 -48.68 -2.29
CA GLU A 137 9.65 -47.46 -2.15
C GLU A 137 8.95 -46.24 -2.79
N ALA A 138 8.29 -46.44 -3.93
CA ALA A 138 7.54 -45.35 -4.57
C ALA A 138 6.27 -45.00 -3.74
N ALA A 139 5.60 -45.98 -3.17
CA ALA A 139 4.44 -45.79 -2.28
C ALA A 139 4.83 -44.97 -1.02
N VAL A 140 5.96 -45.32 -0.39
CA VAL A 140 6.50 -44.55 0.74
C VAL A 140 6.82 -43.11 0.35
N ARG A 141 7.43 -42.86 -0.82
CA ARG A 141 7.66 -41.49 -1.28
C ARG A 141 6.36 -40.72 -1.45
N GLN A 142 5.33 -41.34 -2.01
CA GLN A 142 4.00 -40.73 -2.15
C GLN A 142 3.36 -40.42 -0.79
N ALA A 143 3.43 -41.35 0.18
CA ALA A 143 2.91 -41.13 1.51
C ALA A 143 3.63 -39.98 2.23
N ARG A 144 4.94 -39.83 2.06
CA ARG A 144 5.69 -38.67 2.60
C ARG A 144 5.18 -37.34 2.04
N VAL A 145 4.79 -37.30 0.78
CA VAL A 145 4.19 -36.08 0.19
C VAL A 145 2.87 -35.76 0.86
N LYS A 146 2.02 -36.78 1.11
CA LYS A 146 0.74 -36.60 1.82
C LYS A 146 0.92 -36.08 3.24
N VAL A 147 1.93 -36.60 3.97
CA VAL A 147 2.28 -36.06 5.32
C VAL A 147 2.69 -34.60 5.25
N ARG A 148 3.54 -34.22 4.28
CA ARG A 148 3.92 -32.81 4.11
C ARG A 148 2.72 -31.94 3.79
N GLN A 149 1.82 -32.39 2.93
CA GLN A 149 0.59 -31.66 2.62
C GLN A 149 -0.28 -31.46 3.86
N ALA A 150 -0.58 -32.52 4.61
CA ALA A 150 -1.39 -32.43 5.83
C ALA A 150 -0.74 -31.55 6.90
N LYS A 151 0.60 -31.57 7.01
CA LYS A 151 1.35 -30.67 7.89
C LYS A 151 1.19 -29.22 7.49
N LEU A 152 1.33 -28.93 6.19
CA LEU A 152 1.15 -27.57 5.65
C LEU A 152 -0.28 -27.06 5.87
N ASP A 153 -1.29 -27.92 5.68
CA ASP A 153 -2.69 -27.57 5.91
C ASP A 153 -2.94 -27.24 7.39
N LEU A 154 -2.32 -27.99 8.31
CA LEU A 154 -2.38 -27.71 9.74
C LEU A 154 -1.68 -26.39 10.12
N GLU A 155 -0.53 -26.09 9.54
CA GLU A 155 0.16 -24.81 9.72
C GLU A 155 -0.73 -23.65 9.21
N ARG A 156 -1.33 -23.81 8.05
CA ARG A 156 -2.23 -22.81 7.43
C ARG A 156 -3.59 -22.69 8.13
N ALA A 157 -3.96 -23.65 8.98
CA ALA A 157 -5.12 -23.54 9.85
C ALA A 157 -4.95 -22.51 10.98
N THR A 158 -3.74 -21.99 11.17
CA THR A 158 -3.43 -20.83 12.03
C THR A 158 -3.08 -19.67 11.11
N VAL A 159 -3.89 -18.61 11.16
CA VAL A 159 -3.66 -17.40 10.35
C VAL A 159 -2.91 -16.37 11.19
N GLU A 160 -1.75 -15.96 10.69
CA GLU A 160 -0.85 -15.01 11.35
C GLU A 160 -0.77 -13.70 10.57
N ALA A 161 -0.40 -12.62 11.26
CA ALA A 161 -0.18 -11.32 10.63
C ALA A 161 1.08 -11.34 9.74
N PRO A 162 0.99 -10.98 8.45
CA PRO A 162 2.14 -10.96 7.55
C PRO A 162 3.08 -9.76 7.77
N VAL A 163 2.56 -8.67 8.36
CA VAL A 163 3.28 -7.41 8.65
C VAL A 163 2.73 -6.78 9.93
N ASP A 164 3.46 -5.81 10.48
CA ASP A 164 2.97 -4.97 11.58
C ASP A 164 1.85 -4.05 11.08
N GLY A 165 0.74 -3.96 11.83
CA GLY A 165 -0.37 -3.14 11.37
C GLY A 165 -1.59 -3.15 12.24
N TYR A 166 -2.66 -2.53 11.73
CA TYR A 166 -3.94 -2.44 12.42
C TYR A 166 -4.99 -3.32 11.74
N ILE A 167 -5.66 -4.16 12.53
CA ILE A 167 -6.81 -4.92 12.05
C ILE A 167 -7.98 -3.95 11.84
N THR A 168 -8.63 -4.03 10.70
CA THR A 168 -9.83 -3.25 10.41
C THR A 168 -10.92 -4.13 9.82
N ASN A 169 -12.18 -3.71 10.01
CA ASN A 169 -13.33 -4.37 9.43
C ASN A 169 -13.44 -5.86 9.82
N GLN A 170 -13.17 -6.14 11.10
CA GLN A 170 -13.24 -7.50 11.65
C GLN A 170 -14.72 -7.90 11.86
N HIS A 171 -15.26 -8.69 10.94
CA HIS A 171 -16.63 -9.20 11.00
C HIS A 171 -16.70 -10.69 11.37
N LEU A 172 -15.57 -11.37 11.30
CA LEU A 172 -15.47 -12.82 11.54
C LEU A 172 -15.95 -13.19 12.95
N ARG A 173 -16.66 -14.32 13.08
CA ARG A 173 -17.16 -14.83 14.36
C ARG A 173 -16.70 -16.26 14.59
N VAL A 174 -16.48 -16.61 15.86
CA VAL A 174 -16.21 -17.99 16.28
C VAL A 174 -17.40 -18.87 15.89
N GLY A 175 -17.14 -20.01 15.25
CA GLY A 175 -18.16 -20.91 14.73
C GLY A 175 -18.65 -20.58 13.31
N GLU A 176 -18.18 -19.50 12.70
CA GLU A 176 -18.44 -19.18 11.30
C GLU A 176 -17.62 -20.08 10.38
N TYR A 177 -18.18 -20.48 9.24
CA TYR A 177 -17.48 -21.30 8.27
C TYR A 177 -16.80 -20.41 7.23
N VAL A 178 -15.48 -20.54 7.08
CA VAL A 178 -14.68 -19.85 6.08
C VAL A 178 -14.24 -20.79 4.97
N THR A 179 -14.19 -20.28 3.75
CA THR A 179 -13.74 -21.02 2.55
C THR A 179 -12.35 -20.56 2.15
N ALA A 180 -11.53 -21.49 1.70
CA ALA A 180 -10.20 -21.14 1.16
C ALA A 180 -10.32 -20.09 0.05
N GLY A 181 -9.48 -19.06 0.11
CA GLY A 181 -9.49 -17.91 -0.81
C GLY A 181 -10.49 -16.81 -0.44
N SER A 182 -11.38 -16.99 0.55
CA SER A 182 -12.27 -15.93 1.00
C SER A 182 -11.52 -14.91 1.89
N ASN A 183 -11.86 -13.63 1.75
CA ASN A 183 -11.33 -12.57 2.64
C ASN A 183 -11.98 -12.74 4.03
N ALA A 184 -11.15 -12.97 5.04
CA ALA A 184 -11.58 -13.16 6.42
C ALA A 184 -11.38 -11.91 7.27
N MET A 185 -10.30 -11.18 7.03
CA MET A 185 -9.90 -9.98 7.77
C MET A 185 -9.18 -9.00 6.88
N THR A 186 -9.10 -7.75 7.32
CA THR A 186 -8.34 -6.70 6.63
C THR A 186 -7.29 -6.13 7.57
N LEU A 187 -6.04 -6.04 7.11
CA LEU A 187 -4.90 -5.49 7.84
C LEU A 187 -4.40 -4.24 7.09
N VAL A 188 -4.23 -3.13 7.81
CA VAL A 188 -3.60 -1.91 7.29
C VAL A 188 -2.16 -1.88 7.78
N ASP A 189 -1.21 -1.92 6.85
CA ASP A 189 0.22 -1.90 7.15
C ASP A 189 0.62 -0.57 7.80
N ALA A 190 1.18 -0.64 9.01
CA ALA A 190 1.56 0.54 9.80
C ALA A 190 2.73 1.33 9.20
N HIS A 191 3.55 0.71 8.35
CA HIS A 191 4.75 1.30 7.77
C HIS A 191 4.55 1.79 6.32
N SER A 192 3.39 1.55 5.74
CA SER A 192 3.09 1.84 4.33
C SER A 192 2.38 3.17 4.08
N PHE A 193 2.21 4.01 5.11
CA PHE A 193 1.47 5.27 4.96
C PHE A 193 2.17 6.24 4.01
N TYR A 194 1.38 6.82 3.10
CA TYR A 194 1.81 7.87 2.18
C TYR A 194 0.68 8.88 1.96
N ALA A 195 0.99 10.05 1.42
CA ALA A 195 -0.02 10.99 0.99
C ALA A 195 -0.20 10.91 -0.53
N LEU A 196 -1.45 10.85 -0.97
CA LEU A 196 -1.84 10.91 -2.37
C LEU A 196 -2.49 12.27 -2.64
N GLY A 197 -1.80 13.15 -3.35
CA GLY A 197 -2.29 14.47 -3.72
C GLY A 197 -2.77 14.52 -5.16
N TYR A 198 -3.94 15.09 -5.39
CA TYR A 198 -4.49 15.28 -6.72
C TYR A 198 -4.17 16.69 -7.21
N PHE A 199 -3.19 16.81 -8.11
CA PHE A 199 -2.74 18.08 -8.67
C PHE A 199 -3.37 18.33 -10.03
N GLU A 200 -3.66 19.61 -10.32
CA GLU A 200 -4.12 20.03 -11.62
C GLU A 200 -3.02 19.82 -12.68
N GLU A 201 -3.41 19.37 -13.86
CA GLU A 201 -2.51 19.17 -15.00
C GLU A 201 -1.62 20.38 -15.31
N THR A 202 -2.16 21.59 -15.13
CA THR A 202 -1.46 22.86 -15.33
C THR A 202 -0.26 23.05 -14.40
N LYS A 203 -0.27 22.42 -13.23
CA LYS A 203 0.79 22.50 -12.21
C LYS A 203 1.80 21.35 -12.30
N LEU A 204 1.51 20.32 -13.10
CA LEU A 204 2.32 19.10 -13.17
C LEU A 204 3.75 19.37 -13.71
N SER A 205 3.92 20.35 -14.59
CA SER A 205 5.24 20.73 -15.12
C SER A 205 6.26 21.14 -14.05
N ARG A 206 5.79 21.48 -12.84
CA ARG A 206 6.60 21.87 -11.68
C ARG A 206 6.73 20.78 -10.63
N VAL A 207 6.06 19.65 -10.83
CA VAL A 207 6.14 18.49 -9.95
C VAL A 207 7.27 17.59 -10.44
N HIS A 208 8.31 17.44 -9.61
CA HIS A 208 9.45 16.57 -9.93
C HIS A 208 9.59 15.50 -8.87
N VAL A 209 9.96 14.30 -9.27
CA VAL A 209 10.30 13.22 -8.34
C VAL A 209 11.47 13.66 -7.47
N GLY A 210 11.38 13.40 -6.16
CA GLY A 210 12.34 13.86 -5.16
C GLY A 210 12.10 15.29 -4.65
N ALA A 211 11.12 16.04 -5.19
CA ALA A 211 10.82 17.37 -4.69
C ALA A 211 10.32 17.32 -3.24
N PRO A 212 10.82 18.20 -2.34
CA PRO A 212 10.35 18.26 -0.98
C PRO A 212 8.87 18.61 -0.91
N ALA A 213 8.16 17.93 -0.02
CA ALA A 213 6.73 18.12 0.20
C ALA A 213 6.42 18.40 1.68
N ARG A 214 5.41 19.22 1.92
CA ARG A 214 4.82 19.42 3.24
C ARG A 214 3.36 19.00 3.19
N VAL A 215 3.01 18.06 4.04
CA VAL A 215 1.67 17.51 4.14
C VAL A 215 1.02 17.99 5.43
N GLN A 216 0.03 18.85 5.32
CA GLN A 216 -0.74 19.39 6.43
C GLN A 216 -2.04 18.61 6.57
N LEU A 217 -2.18 17.86 7.66
CA LEU A 217 -3.43 17.18 7.99
C LEU A 217 -4.46 18.18 8.51
N LEU A 218 -5.73 17.91 8.22
CA LEU A 218 -6.83 18.72 8.80
C LEU A 218 -6.95 18.48 10.32
N SER A 219 -6.46 17.35 10.82
CA SER A 219 -6.52 16.94 12.22
C SER A 219 -5.32 17.38 13.06
N SER A 220 -4.29 18.01 12.48
CA SER A 220 -3.06 18.42 13.17
C SER A 220 -2.51 19.70 12.60
N ASP A 221 -2.07 20.62 13.48
CA ASP A 221 -1.41 21.85 13.07
C ASP A 221 0.05 21.66 12.65
N GLN A 222 0.64 20.51 12.99
CA GLN A 222 2.02 20.20 12.65
C GLN A 222 2.10 19.55 11.27
N PRO A 223 2.86 20.14 10.31
CA PRO A 223 3.02 19.56 8.99
C PRO A 223 3.97 18.35 9.02
N ILE A 224 3.64 17.31 8.27
CA ILE A 224 4.50 16.16 8.03
C ILE A 224 5.40 16.48 6.83
N ARG A 225 6.69 16.20 6.98
CA ARG A 225 7.67 16.33 5.88
C ARG A 225 7.71 15.06 5.05
N GLY A 226 7.88 15.22 3.76
CA GLY A 226 8.02 14.13 2.81
C GLY A 226 8.60 14.62 1.50
N HIS A 227 8.63 13.75 0.53
CA HIS A 227 9.08 14.04 -0.83
C HIS A 227 8.19 13.35 -1.86
N VAL A 228 8.18 13.88 -3.07
CA VAL A 228 7.46 13.27 -4.19
C VAL A 228 8.16 11.96 -4.56
N GLU A 229 7.47 10.85 -4.38
CA GLU A 229 7.96 9.52 -4.75
C GLU A 229 7.69 9.24 -6.23
N SER A 230 6.47 9.51 -6.68
CA SER A 230 6.04 9.26 -8.05
C SER A 230 4.78 10.05 -8.40
N TYR A 231 4.45 10.11 -9.68
CA TYR A 231 3.16 10.58 -10.17
C TYR A 231 2.58 9.58 -11.17
N ALA A 232 1.26 9.53 -11.28
CA ALA A 232 0.61 8.58 -12.16
C ALA A 232 0.79 8.98 -13.64
N HIS A 233 1.20 8.02 -14.47
CA HIS A 233 1.32 8.18 -15.91
C HIS A 233 0.01 7.90 -16.66
N GLY A 234 -1.03 7.46 -15.98
CA GLY A 234 -2.34 7.18 -16.54
C GLY A 234 -3.45 7.44 -15.52
N ILE A 235 -4.54 8.02 -15.97
CA ILE A 235 -5.76 8.21 -15.18
C ILE A 235 -6.93 7.57 -15.94
N THR A 236 -7.86 6.98 -15.20
CA THR A 236 -9.11 6.51 -15.80
C THR A 236 -10.06 7.70 -15.89
N ASP A 237 -10.54 8.01 -17.06
CA ASP A 237 -11.52 9.06 -17.26
C ASP A 237 -12.90 8.54 -16.80
N ASN A 238 -13.43 9.12 -15.72
CA ASN A 238 -14.74 8.75 -15.16
C ASN A 238 -15.90 9.12 -16.08
N SER A 239 -15.70 9.97 -17.09
CA SER A 239 -16.70 10.26 -18.11
C SER A 239 -17.04 9.03 -18.96
N LEU A 240 -16.12 8.03 -19.00
CA LEU A 240 -16.31 6.77 -19.72
C LEU A 240 -16.97 5.66 -18.86
N SER A 241 -17.05 5.83 -17.54
CA SER A 241 -17.58 4.79 -16.63
C SER A 241 -19.10 4.79 -16.46
N SER A 242 -19.80 5.74 -17.01
CA SER A 242 -21.29 5.80 -16.95
C SER A 242 -21.99 4.83 -17.90
N GLN A 243 -21.26 4.09 -18.71
CA GLN A 243 -21.80 2.99 -19.52
C GLN A 243 -21.19 1.65 -19.09
N SER A 244 -21.49 1.25 -17.88
CA SER A 244 -21.20 -0.11 -17.37
C SER A 244 -22.06 -1.13 -18.10
N GLY A 245 -21.45 -1.86 -19.01
CA GLY A 245 -22.09 -2.98 -19.71
C GLY A 245 -21.24 -3.61 -20.82
N ALA A 246 -20.15 -3.00 -21.21
CA ALA A 246 -19.28 -3.56 -22.26
C ALA A 246 -17.94 -3.98 -21.69
N GLN A 247 -17.67 -5.28 -21.75
CA GLN A 247 -16.34 -5.85 -21.60
C GLN A 247 -15.31 -5.04 -22.38
N SER A 248 -14.19 -4.73 -21.74
CA SER A 248 -13.06 -4.01 -22.29
C SER A 248 -12.48 -4.70 -23.53
N SER A 249 -13.03 -4.40 -24.69
CA SER A 249 -12.29 -4.49 -25.94
C SER A 249 -11.35 -3.27 -25.97
N GLY A 250 -10.04 -3.48 -26.05
CA GLY A 250 -8.99 -2.46 -25.96
C GLY A 250 -9.00 -1.38 -27.05
N LEU A 251 -10.17 -0.86 -27.41
CA LEU A 251 -10.35 0.25 -28.33
C LEU A 251 -10.97 1.44 -27.58
N ALA A 252 -10.27 2.58 -27.62
CA ALA A 252 -10.73 3.83 -27.04
C ALA A 252 -12.08 4.25 -27.65
N SER A 253 -13.15 4.21 -26.86
CA SER A 253 -14.43 4.83 -27.21
C SER A 253 -14.30 6.33 -26.94
N VAL A 254 -14.23 7.13 -27.98
CA VAL A 254 -14.24 8.60 -27.89
C VAL A 254 -15.67 9.06 -27.83
N ASN A 255 -16.20 9.35 -26.66
CA ASN A 255 -17.39 10.17 -26.53
C ASN A 255 -16.97 11.64 -26.71
N ALA A 256 -17.35 12.23 -27.79
CA ALA A 256 -17.27 13.67 -27.99
C ALA A 256 -18.30 14.35 -27.08
N SER A 257 -17.97 14.55 -25.81
CA SER A 257 -18.70 15.48 -24.95
C SER A 257 -18.26 16.88 -25.37
N PHE A 258 -19.18 17.66 -25.90
CA PHE A 258 -18.99 19.09 -26.18
C PHE A 258 -19.09 19.85 -24.85
N ASP A 259 -18.13 19.66 -23.95
CA ASP A 259 -18.01 20.50 -22.79
C ASP A 259 -17.39 21.83 -23.24
N TRP A 260 -18.18 22.87 -23.18
CA TRP A 260 -17.78 24.26 -23.48
C TRP A 260 -16.54 24.68 -22.69
N VAL A 261 -16.35 24.14 -21.51
CA VAL A 261 -15.19 24.39 -20.65
C VAL A 261 -14.44 23.08 -20.42
N ARG A 262 -13.20 22.99 -20.91
CA ARG A 262 -12.30 21.90 -20.55
C ARG A 262 -11.86 22.09 -19.10
N LEU A 263 -12.34 21.24 -18.20
CA LEU A 263 -11.83 21.16 -16.85
C LEU A 263 -10.46 20.48 -16.89
N SER A 264 -9.47 21.09 -16.21
CA SER A 264 -8.16 20.48 -16.08
C SER A 264 -8.27 19.14 -15.33
N GLN A 265 -7.65 18.11 -15.88
CA GLN A 265 -7.60 16.80 -15.23
C GLN A 265 -6.76 16.85 -13.95
N ARG A 266 -7.10 15.97 -12.98
CA ARG A 266 -6.38 15.86 -11.72
C ARG A 266 -5.48 14.61 -11.74
N ILE A 267 -4.20 14.83 -11.60
CA ILE A 267 -3.21 13.78 -11.66
C ILE A 267 -2.77 13.42 -10.24
N PRO A 268 -2.90 12.15 -9.83
CA PRO A 268 -2.46 11.72 -8.52
C PRO A 268 -0.93 11.68 -8.44
N VAL A 269 -0.40 12.33 -7.40
CA VAL A 269 1.02 12.37 -7.03
C VAL A 269 1.19 11.68 -5.69
N ARG A 270 2.05 10.68 -5.63
CA ARG A 270 2.39 9.95 -4.41
C ARG A 270 3.54 10.64 -3.69
N ILE A 271 3.36 10.86 -2.39
CA ILE A 271 4.32 11.53 -1.52
C ILE A 271 4.65 10.58 -0.38
N ALA A 272 5.90 10.19 -0.31
CA ALA A 272 6.44 9.41 0.79
C ALA A 272 6.74 10.33 1.97
N PHE A 273 6.48 9.85 3.19
CA PHE A 273 6.83 10.55 4.41
C PHE A 273 8.28 10.27 4.79
N ASP A 274 9.05 11.32 5.10
CA ASP A 274 10.42 11.15 5.60
C ASP A 274 10.42 10.79 7.08
N GLN A 275 9.60 11.47 7.88
CA GLN A 275 9.40 11.22 9.29
C GLN A 275 7.97 11.60 9.68
N VAL A 276 7.30 10.67 10.34
CA VAL A 276 5.99 10.92 10.94
C VAL A 276 6.19 11.19 12.43
N PRO A 277 5.79 12.37 12.95
CA PRO A 277 5.86 12.63 14.39
C PRO A 277 4.99 11.64 15.19
N GLU A 278 5.48 11.14 16.31
CA GLU A 278 4.78 10.14 17.15
C GLU A 278 3.42 10.60 17.69
N ASN A 279 3.22 11.91 17.80
CA ASN A 279 1.97 12.51 18.26
C ASN A 279 0.87 12.53 17.17
N ILE A 280 1.21 12.20 15.90
CA ILE A 280 0.25 12.19 14.79
C ILE A 280 -0.20 10.76 14.52
N LYS A 281 -1.48 10.50 14.77
CA LYS A 281 -2.10 9.22 14.41
C LYS A 281 -2.57 9.28 12.96
N LEU A 282 -1.92 8.50 12.11
CA LEU A 282 -2.33 8.35 10.71
C LEU A 282 -3.46 7.31 10.61
N SER A 283 -4.40 7.58 9.72
CA SER A 283 -5.44 6.63 9.34
C SER A 283 -5.68 6.73 7.83
N ASN A 284 -5.97 5.60 7.21
CA ASN A 284 -6.30 5.57 5.78
C ASN A 284 -7.57 6.39 5.53
N GLY A 285 -7.50 7.32 4.57
CA GLY A 285 -8.63 8.19 4.22
C GLY A 285 -8.61 9.60 4.81
N LEU A 286 -7.70 9.93 5.75
CA LEU A 286 -7.58 11.30 6.27
C LEU A 286 -7.33 12.30 5.15
N THR A 287 -7.95 13.48 5.27
CA THR A 287 -7.76 14.59 4.32
C THR A 287 -6.52 15.40 4.68
N ALA A 288 -5.78 15.80 3.67
CA ALA A 288 -4.56 16.60 3.81
C ALA A 288 -4.48 17.70 2.74
N THR A 289 -3.86 18.81 3.11
CA THR A 289 -3.39 19.82 2.16
C THR A 289 -1.90 19.58 1.90
N ILE A 290 -1.51 19.56 0.65
CA ILE A 290 -0.16 19.22 0.23
C ILE A 290 0.46 20.41 -0.48
N TYR A 291 1.65 20.83 -0.03
CA TYR A 291 2.46 21.86 -0.61
C TYR A 291 3.75 21.23 -1.11
N LEU A 292 4.07 21.43 -2.40
CA LEU A 292 5.35 21.01 -2.97
C LEU A 292 6.27 22.23 -3.10
N ASP A 293 7.52 22.07 -2.67
CA ASP A 293 8.52 23.10 -2.94
C ASP A 293 8.95 22.97 -4.42
N ALA A 294 8.51 23.93 -5.21
CA ALA A 294 8.89 24.04 -6.63
C ALA A 294 10.36 24.47 -6.74
N GLY A 295 11.32 23.66 -6.30
CA GLY A 295 12.76 23.82 -6.41
C GLY A 295 13.34 25.23 -6.66
N ALA A 296 14.62 25.42 -6.50
CA ALA A 296 15.32 26.72 -6.67
C ALA A 296 15.10 27.42 -8.03
N ALA A 297 14.64 26.72 -9.06
CA ALA A 297 14.33 27.27 -10.37
C ALA A 297 13.11 28.22 -10.38
N ALA A 298 12.12 28.00 -9.52
CA ALA A 298 10.96 28.90 -9.40
C ALA A 298 11.19 30.06 -8.41
N ARG A 299 12.26 30.00 -7.62
CA ARG A 299 12.61 31.02 -6.62
C ARG A 299 13.34 32.23 -7.19
N ASN A 300 13.78 32.19 -8.44
CA ASN A 300 14.64 33.24 -9.05
C ASN A 300 13.89 34.41 -9.71
N ASP A 301 12.57 34.49 -9.61
CA ASP A 301 11.79 35.58 -10.22
C ASP A 301 11.74 36.88 -9.39
N PHE A 302 12.44 36.95 -8.24
CA PHE A 302 12.63 38.21 -7.56
C PHE A 302 13.80 38.96 -8.19
N PRO A 303 13.57 40.17 -8.72
CA PRO A 303 14.68 41.04 -9.18
C PRO A 303 15.67 41.21 -8.02
N ASP A 304 16.97 41.17 -8.32
CA ASP A 304 18.07 41.20 -7.33
C ASP A 304 17.99 42.38 -6.34
N TRP A 305 17.41 43.50 -6.75
CA TRP A 305 17.21 44.67 -5.91
C TRP A 305 16.11 44.52 -4.86
N LEU A 306 15.21 43.51 -4.94
CA LEU A 306 14.16 43.23 -3.96
C LEU A 306 14.51 42.11 -2.98
N LYS A 307 15.65 41.43 -3.15
CA LYS A 307 16.09 40.34 -2.25
C LYS A 307 16.18 40.76 -0.77
N PRO A 308 16.60 41.97 -0.38
CA PRO A 308 16.65 42.36 1.03
C PRO A 308 15.26 42.52 1.67
N LEU A 309 14.19 42.72 0.90
CA LEU A 309 12.83 42.86 1.43
C LEU A 309 12.15 41.50 1.67
N ARG A 310 12.76 40.42 1.23
CA ARG A 310 12.24 39.06 1.37
C ARG A 310 12.13 38.64 2.83
N HIS A 311 13.10 38.98 3.67
CA HIS A 311 13.05 38.61 5.11
C HIS A 311 11.94 39.33 5.87
N LEU A 312 11.61 40.55 5.48
CA LEU A 312 10.50 41.30 6.03
C LEU A 312 9.14 40.69 5.62
N TRP A 313 9.07 40.16 4.42
CA TRP A 313 7.86 39.52 3.91
C TRP A 313 7.62 38.11 4.49
N GLU A 314 8.69 37.33 4.64
CA GLU A 314 8.60 35.98 5.29
C GLU A 314 8.18 36.12 6.76
N ALA A 315 8.58 37.16 7.45
CA ALA A 315 8.13 37.48 8.81
C ALA A 315 6.63 37.91 8.89
N LEU A 316 6.10 38.49 7.81
CA LEU A 316 4.72 39.00 7.78
C LEU A 316 3.70 37.89 7.44
N ILE A 317 4.14 36.81 6.76
CA ILE A 317 3.31 35.64 6.38
C ILE A 317 3.32 34.58 7.48
N SER A 318 4.26 34.63 8.43
CA SER A 318 4.36 33.69 9.55
C SER A 318 3.46 34.03 10.75
N ILE A 319 2.64 35.09 10.65
CA ILE A 319 1.56 35.45 11.57
C ILE A 319 0.22 35.05 10.95
#